data_2dfda656a70bea08038d792ce5368eed
#
_entry.id   2dfda656a70bea08038d792ce5368eed
#
_cell.length_a   1.000
_cell.length_b   1.000
_cell.length_c   1.000
_cell.angle_alpha   90.00
_cell.angle_beta   90.00
_cell.angle_gamma   90.00
#
_symmetry.space_group_name_H-M   'P 1'
#
loop_
_entity.id
_entity.type
_entity.pdbx_description
1 polymer ?
#
loop_
_entity_poly.entity_id
_entity_poly.type
_entity_poly.pdbx_seq_one_letter_code
_entity_poly.pdbx_strand_id
1 'polypeptide(L)'
;MSLDGERTIALSRRLMADGGSVVILEDVTERKAAQERIAHLARYDELTGLPNRNHFRERINEMLEIVRMRGNQIALHLIDIDRFKSVNDTLGHPIGGKLLKEVSRRLGSIVRTGDMIARFGGDEFVILQSTPSRRQDSGRLARRLVKALAVPFDVDGHRIDIGASIG
;
A
#
# COMPACT_ATOMS: atom_id res chain seq x y z
N MET A 1 11.97 -17.56 -22.39
CA MET A 1 12.05 -18.40 -21.19
C MET A 1 10.63 -18.54 -20.69
N SER A 2 10.01 -19.70 -20.97
CA SER A 2 8.57 -19.93 -20.70
C SER A 2 8.40 -20.13 -19.21
N LEU A 3 7.69 -19.23 -18.56
CA LEU A 3 7.20 -19.47 -17.21
C LEU A 3 6.03 -20.45 -17.36
N ASP A 4 6.16 -21.65 -16.82
CA ASP A 4 5.07 -22.58 -16.65
C ASP A 4 4.00 -21.89 -15.79
N GLY A 5 2.99 -21.34 -16.46
CA GLY A 5 1.86 -20.72 -15.80
C GLY A 5 1.05 -21.78 -15.09
N GLU A 6 1.04 -21.73 -13.76
CA GLU A 6 0.22 -22.59 -12.92
C GLU A 6 -1.25 -22.47 -13.36
N ARG A 7 -1.83 -23.56 -13.90
CA ARG A 7 -3.23 -23.57 -14.35
C ARG A 7 -4.15 -23.84 -13.18
N THR A 8 -5.20 -23.07 -13.08
CA THR A 8 -6.26 -23.31 -12.11
C THR A 8 -7.46 -23.97 -12.80
N ILE A 9 -7.70 -25.23 -12.46
CA ILE A 9 -8.82 -26.00 -13.02
C ILE A 9 -9.93 -26.08 -11.97
N ALA A 10 -11.11 -25.58 -12.30
CA ALA A 10 -12.32 -25.80 -11.53
C ALA A 10 -12.90 -27.16 -11.89
N LEU A 11 -13.16 -27.97 -10.87
CA LEU A 11 -13.79 -29.27 -11.02
C LEU A 11 -15.19 -29.20 -10.43
N SER A 12 -16.20 -29.53 -11.21
CA SER A 12 -17.58 -29.72 -10.73
C SER A 12 -18.09 -31.11 -11.09
N ARG A 13 -18.79 -31.74 -10.16
CA ARG A 13 -19.43 -33.04 -10.35
C ARG A 13 -20.92 -32.90 -10.20
N ARG A 14 -21.69 -33.42 -11.18
CA ARG A 14 -23.13 -33.49 -11.10
C ARG A 14 -23.57 -34.97 -11.18
N LEU A 15 -24.47 -35.36 -10.31
CA LEU A 15 -25.13 -36.66 -10.36
C LEU A 15 -26.26 -36.61 -11.39
N MET A 16 -26.34 -37.66 -12.21
CA MET A 16 -27.39 -37.80 -13.21
C MET A 16 -28.56 -38.66 -12.63
N ALA A 17 -29.74 -38.52 -13.21
CA ALA A 17 -30.95 -39.23 -12.75
C ALA A 17 -30.85 -40.76 -12.90
N ASP A 18 -29.97 -41.24 -13.77
CA ASP A 18 -29.70 -42.66 -14.01
C ASP A 18 -28.65 -43.27 -13.06
N GLY A 19 -28.17 -42.50 -12.06
CA GLY A 19 -27.13 -42.90 -11.12
C GLY A 19 -25.71 -42.66 -11.61
N GLY A 20 -25.55 -42.20 -12.85
CA GLY A 20 -24.24 -41.76 -13.38
C GLY A 20 -23.79 -40.44 -12.79
N SER A 21 -22.55 -40.05 -13.10
CA SER A 21 -22.04 -38.71 -12.76
C SER A 21 -21.27 -38.13 -13.92
N VAL A 22 -21.45 -36.81 -14.12
CA VAL A 22 -20.67 -36.02 -15.06
C VAL A 22 -19.68 -35.18 -14.26
N VAL A 23 -18.41 -35.23 -14.67
CA VAL A 23 -17.34 -34.34 -14.15
C VAL A 23 -17.03 -33.31 -15.23
N ILE A 24 -17.15 -32.04 -14.87
CA ILE A 24 -16.82 -30.92 -15.74
C ILE A 24 -15.50 -30.33 -15.22
N LEU A 25 -14.54 -30.21 -16.11
CA LEU A 25 -13.27 -29.52 -15.87
C LEU A 25 -13.29 -28.21 -16.66
N GLU A 26 -13.07 -27.10 -15.98
CA GLU A 26 -13.03 -25.76 -16.59
C GLU A 26 -11.69 -25.11 -16.25
N ASP A 27 -10.97 -24.63 -17.25
CA ASP A 27 -9.80 -23.79 -17.01
C ASP A 27 -10.27 -22.37 -16.61
N VAL A 28 -10.04 -22.03 -15.35
CA VAL A 28 -10.45 -20.76 -14.75
C VAL A 28 -9.25 -19.85 -14.45
N THR A 29 -8.10 -20.14 -15.02
CA THR A 29 -6.84 -19.45 -14.76
C THR A 29 -6.97 -17.94 -14.99
N GLU A 30 -7.39 -17.54 -16.19
CA GLU A 30 -7.55 -16.11 -16.54
C GLU A 30 -8.62 -15.43 -15.69
N ARG A 31 -9.73 -16.10 -15.44
CA ARG A 31 -10.82 -15.57 -14.61
C ARG A 31 -10.35 -15.32 -13.18
N LYS A 32 -9.62 -16.25 -12.57
CA LYS A 32 -9.06 -16.08 -11.23
C LYS A 32 -8.01 -14.99 -11.18
N ALA A 33 -7.08 -14.97 -12.12
CA ALA A 33 -6.05 -13.92 -12.20
C ALA A 33 -6.67 -12.53 -12.32
N ALA A 34 -7.73 -12.39 -13.14
CA ALA A 34 -8.46 -11.14 -13.26
C ALA A 34 -9.16 -10.74 -11.94
N GLN A 35 -9.81 -11.69 -11.26
CA GLN A 35 -10.46 -11.46 -9.98
C GLN A 35 -9.44 -11.05 -8.89
N GLU A 36 -8.30 -11.73 -8.81
CA GLU A 36 -7.22 -11.38 -7.88
C GLU A 36 -6.64 -10.00 -8.18
N ARG A 37 -6.46 -9.66 -9.46
CA ARG A 37 -6.01 -8.33 -9.86
C ARG A 37 -7.02 -7.25 -9.46
N ILE A 38 -8.31 -7.46 -9.68
CA ILE A 38 -9.36 -6.52 -9.26
C ILE A 38 -9.35 -6.37 -7.73
N ALA A 39 -9.28 -7.48 -6.99
CA ALA A 39 -9.20 -7.45 -5.53
C ALA A 39 -7.95 -6.71 -5.02
N HIS A 40 -6.81 -6.90 -5.70
CA HIS A 40 -5.57 -6.17 -5.39
C HIS A 40 -5.71 -4.67 -5.64
N LEU A 41 -6.23 -4.28 -6.82
CA LEU A 41 -6.46 -2.87 -7.19
C LEU A 41 -7.45 -2.16 -6.26
N ALA A 42 -8.44 -2.89 -5.75
CA ALA A 42 -9.39 -2.35 -4.77
C ALA A 42 -8.72 -1.93 -3.45
N ARG A 43 -7.54 -2.49 -3.11
CA ARG A 43 -6.89 -2.34 -1.80
C ARG A 43 -5.49 -1.72 -1.85
N TYR A 44 -4.82 -1.73 -2.99
CA TYR A 44 -3.43 -1.28 -3.12
C TYR A 44 -3.27 -0.22 -4.21
N ASP A 45 -2.32 0.68 -4.02
CA ASP A 45 -1.89 1.67 -5.00
C ASP A 45 -0.96 1.01 -6.03
N GLU A 46 -1.30 1.09 -7.30
CA GLU A 46 -0.54 0.42 -8.38
C GLU A 46 0.89 0.93 -8.53
N LEU A 47 1.13 2.20 -8.24
CA LEU A 47 2.44 2.80 -8.41
C LEU A 47 3.43 2.33 -7.34
N THR A 48 3.00 2.37 -6.08
CA THR A 48 3.88 2.15 -4.92
C THR A 48 3.73 0.77 -4.29
N GLY A 49 2.64 0.05 -4.58
CA GLY A 49 2.29 -1.22 -3.94
C GLY A 49 1.83 -1.06 -2.49
N LEU A 50 1.75 0.16 -1.98
CA LEU A 50 1.23 0.41 -0.64
C LEU A 50 -0.30 0.25 -0.59
N PRO A 51 -0.87 -0.02 0.59
CA PRO A 51 -2.30 0.11 0.82
C PRO A 51 -2.84 1.44 0.28
N ASN A 52 -3.98 1.39 -0.40
CA ASN A 52 -4.67 2.58 -0.86
C ASN A 52 -5.61 3.16 0.22
N ARG A 53 -6.31 4.25 -0.10
CA ARG A 53 -7.27 4.90 0.80
C ARG A 53 -8.37 3.96 1.32
N ASN A 54 -8.86 3.03 0.48
CA ASN A 54 -9.91 2.09 0.87
C ASN A 54 -9.41 1.08 1.91
N HIS A 55 -8.28 0.45 1.65
CA HIS A 55 -7.66 -0.49 2.59
C HIS A 55 -7.28 0.19 3.91
N PHE A 56 -6.78 1.43 3.84
CA PHE A 56 -6.49 2.21 5.03
C PHE A 56 -7.75 2.48 5.85
N ARG A 57 -8.88 2.82 5.21
CA ARG A 57 -10.16 3.07 5.89
C ARG A 57 -10.69 1.81 6.58
N GLU A 58 -10.57 0.65 5.95
CA GLU A 58 -10.92 -0.62 6.61
C GLU A 58 -10.07 -0.82 7.87
N ARG A 59 -8.77 -0.65 7.76
CA ARG A 59 -7.84 -0.86 8.85
C ARG A 59 -8.03 0.11 10.02
N ILE A 60 -8.29 1.39 9.76
CA ILE A 60 -8.52 2.35 10.83
C ILE A 60 -9.82 2.05 11.58
N ASN A 61 -10.88 1.61 10.89
CA ASN A 61 -12.12 1.22 11.54
C ASN A 61 -11.91 0.02 12.50
N GLU A 62 -11.18 -1.01 12.07
CA GLU A 62 -10.80 -2.15 12.93
C GLU A 62 -10.02 -1.67 14.16
N MET A 63 -9.04 -0.77 13.95
CA MET A 63 -8.23 -0.24 15.05
C MET A 63 -9.05 0.60 16.03
N LEU A 64 -10.03 1.39 15.56
CA LEU A 64 -10.90 2.18 16.42
C LEU A 64 -11.76 1.30 17.32
N GLU A 65 -12.24 0.16 16.83
CA GLU A 65 -12.96 -0.80 17.69
C GLU A 65 -12.05 -1.37 18.79
N ILE A 66 -10.80 -1.70 18.46
CA ILE A 66 -9.82 -2.16 19.46
C ILE A 66 -9.52 -1.06 20.49
N VAL A 67 -9.38 0.18 20.04
CA VAL A 67 -9.16 1.35 20.91
C VAL A 67 -10.32 1.52 21.88
N ARG A 68 -11.57 1.43 21.41
CA ARG A 68 -12.78 1.52 22.25
C ARG A 68 -12.83 0.43 23.31
N MET A 69 -12.46 -0.80 22.95
CA MET A 69 -12.52 -1.94 23.87
C MET A 69 -11.37 -1.96 24.88
N ARG A 70 -10.18 -1.52 24.51
CA ARG A 70 -8.95 -1.70 25.32
C ARG A 70 -8.38 -0.41 25.89
N GLY A 71 -8.96 0.75 25.56
CA GLY A 71 -8.43 2.06 25.98
C GLY A 71 -7.07 2.42 25.38
N ASN A 72 -6.64 1.72 24.32
CA ASN A 72 -5.39 2.00 23.63
C ASN A 72 -5.47 3.34 22.88
N GLN A 73 -4.33 3.83 22.41
CA GLN A 73 -4.25 5.03 21.55
C GLN A 73 -3.74 4.64 20.18
N ILE A 74 -4.13 5.40 19.18
CA ILE A 74 -3.55 5.36 17.82
C ILE A 74 -3.11 6.77 17.47
N ALA A 75 -2.16 6.89 16.55
CA ALA A 75 -1.80 8.17 15.97
C ALA A 75 -1.85 8.06 14.44
N LEU A 76 -2.30 9.15 13.81
CA LEU A 76 -2.28 9.33 12.37
C LEU A 76 -1.21 10.36 12.03
N HIS A 77 -0.44 10.08 10.98
CA HIS A 77 0.49 11.02 10.39
C HIS A 77 0.09 11.21 8.93
N LEU A 78 -0.39 12.39 8.61
CA LEU A 78 -0.64 12.83 7.23
C LEU A 78 0.66 13.43 6.69
N ILE A 79 1.13 12.94 5.56
CA ILE A 79 2.42 13.31 4.96
C ILE A 79 2.15 13.80 3.55
N ASP A 80 2.58 15.01 3.26
CA ASP A 80 2.57 15.62 1.94
C ASP A 80 4.02 15.87 1.51
N ILE A 81 4.35 15.53 0.26
CA ILE A 81 5.72 15.71 -0.26
C ILE A 81 5.87 17.12 -0.82
N ASP A 82 6.63 17.92 -0.12
CA ASP A 82 6.86 19.32 -0.49
C ASP A 82 7.46 19.43 -1.90
N ARG A 83 6.89 20.33 -2.72
CA ARG A 83 7.39 20.64 -4.06
C ARG A 83 7.34 19.48 -5.06
N PHE A 84 6.57 18.42 -4.81
CA PHE A 84 6.47 17.28 -5.72
C PHE A 84 6.00 17.68 -7.13
N LYS A 85 5.07 18.65 -7.21
CA LYS A 85 4.63 19.20 -8.49
C LYS A 85 5.82 19.78 -9.29
N SER A 86 6.71 20.52 -8.63
CA SER A 86 7.90 21.09 -9.31
C SER A 86 8.82 20.01 -9.87
N VAL A 87 8.94 18.87 -9.20
CA VAL A 87 9.70 17.71 -9.71
C VAL A 87 9.06 17.18 -11.00
N ASN A 88 7.73 17.01 -11.01
CA ASN A 88 7.01 16.58 -12.21
C ASN A 88 7.14 17.59 -13.36
N ASP A 89 7.00 18.88 -13.05
CA ASP A 89 7.06 19.94 -14.05
C ASP A 89 8.48 20.07 -14.68
N THR A 90 9.53 19.74 -13.92
CA THR A 90 10.93 19.86 -14.35
C THR A 90 11.49 18.57 -14.96
N LEU A 91 11.22 17.41 -14.35
CA LEU A 91 11.81 16.12 -14.70
C LEU A 91 10.82 15.15 -15.35
N GLY A 92 9.56 15.53 -15.40
CA GLY A 92 8.48 14.73 -15.98
C GLY A 92 7.89 13.69 -15.03
N HIS A 93 6.64 13.29 -15.32
CA HIS A 93 5.89 12.31 -14.53
C HIS A 93 6.58 10.94 -14.34
N PRO A 94 7.35 10.41 -15.30
CA PRO A 94 8.07 9.15 -15.10
C PRO A 94 9.08 9.21 -13.94
N ILE A 95 9.83 10.30 -13.82
CA ILE A 95 10.78 10.50 -12.72
C ILE A 95 10.04 10.74 -11.40
N GLY A 96 8.96 11.55 -11.42
CA GLY A 96 8.12 11.73 -10.25
C GLY A 96 7.52 10.41 -9.74
N GLY A 97 7.07 9.54 -10.64
CA GLY A 97 6.59 8.20 -10.28
C GLY A 97 7.67 7.33 -9.61
N LYS A 98 8.90 7.35 -10.12
CA LYS A 98 10.03 6.64 -9.50
C LYS A 98 10.40 7.24 -8.14
N LEU A 99 10.38 8.56 -8.02
CA LEU A 99 10.57 9.25 -6.75
C LEU A 99 9.55 8.79 -5.70
N LEU A 100 8.26 8.71 -6.05
CA LEU A 100 7.23 8.22 -5.13
C LEU A 100 7.46 6.77 -4.69
N LYS A 101 7.98 5.90 -5.56
CA LYS A 101 8.40 4.54 -5.18
C LYS A 101 9.54 4.56 -4.17
N GLU A 102 10.55 5.40 -4.37
CA GLU A 102 11.66 5.54 -3.44
C GLU A 102 11.23 6.16 -2.10
N VAL A 103 10.32 7.14 -2.12
CA VAL A 103 9.68 7.69 -0.92
C VAL A 103 8.97 6.58 -0.15
N SER A 104 8.14 5.78 -0.83
CA SER A 104 7.39 4.69 -0.20
C SER A 104 8.33 3.67 0.45
N ARG A 105 9.42 3.29 -0.23
CA ARG A 105 10.45 2.38 0.30
C ARG A 105 11.16 2.97 1.53
N ARG A 106 11.53 4.25 1.48
CA ARG A 106 12.20 4.95 2.58
C ARG A 106 11.28 5.10 3.80
N LEU A 107 10.03 5.46 3.60
CA LEU A 107 9.03 5.50 4.67
C LEU A 107 8.81 4.10 5.28
N GLY A 108 8.68 3.08 4.45
CA GLY A 108 8.51 1.69 4.89
C GLY A 108 9.66 1.18 5.77
N SER A 109 10.90 1.64 5.52
CA SER A 109 12.06 1.26 6.36
C SER A 109 12.05 1.89 7.76
N ILE A 110 11.22 2.91 7.99
CA ILE A 110 11.12 3.63 9.27
C ILE A 110 9.94 3.14 10.10
N VAL A 111 8.87 2.75 9.42
CA VAL A 111 7.63 2.28 10.02
C VAL A 111 7.84 0.87 10.59
N ARG A 112 7.42 0.65 11.83
CA ARG A 112 7.61 -0.65 12.51
C ARG A 112 6.51 -1.65 12.12
N THR A 113 6.78 -2.91 12.35
CA THR A 113 5.78 -3.99 12.25
C THR A 113 4.60 -3.66 13.16
N GLY A 114 3.38 -3.74 12.62
CA GLY A 114 2.14 -3.40 13.32
C GLY A 114 1.60 -2.00 13.02
N ASP A 115 2.44 -1.07 12.56
CA ASP A 115 1.97 0.18 11.97
C ASP A 115 1.63 -0.04 10.49
N MET A 116 0.80 0.82 9.92
CA MET A 116 0.42 0.74 8.51
C MET A 116 0.82 2.02 7.80
N ILE A 117 1.41 1.88 6.62
CA ILE A 117 1.61 2.98 5.68
C ILE A 117 0.68 2.80 4.50
N ALA A 118 0.10 3.90 4.01
CA ALA A 118 -0.75 3.93 2.83
C ALA A 118 -0.43 5.15 1.96
N ARG A 119 -0.77 5.06 0.67
CA ARG A 119 -0.76 6.21 -0.24
C ARG A 119 -2.20 6.54 -0.64
N PHE A 120 -2.59 7.82 -0.50
CA PHE A 120 -3.95 8.25 -0.80
C PHE A 120 -4.12 8.74 -2.23
N GLY A 121 -3.03 9.04 -2.90
CA GLY A 121 -2.94 9.53 -4.28
C GLY A 121 -1.97 10.70 -4.38
N GLY A 122 -1.56 11.07 -5.60
CA GLY A 122 -0.61 12.17 -5.79
C GLY A 122 0.66 11.98 -4.94
N ASP A 123 0.94 12.94 -4.10
CA ASP A 123 2.07 13.03 -3.14
C ASP A 123 1.66 12.80 -1.68
N GLU A 124 0.42 12.38 -1.43
CA GLU A 124 -0.14 12.17 -0.09
C GLU A 124 0.10 10.74 0.41
N PHE A 125 0.80 10.64 1.55
CA PHE A 125 0.98 9.38 2.30
C PHE A 125 0.37 9.52 3.70
N VAL A 126 -0.03 8.38 4.25
CA VAL A 126 -0.60 8.32 5.61
C VAL A 126 0.03 7.17 6.37
N ILE A 127 0.37 7.40 7.64
CA ILE A 127 0.81 6.34 8.53
C ILE A 127 -0.15 6.24 9.69
N LEU A 128 -0.66 5.02 9.92
CA LEU A 128 -1.42 4.66 11.11
C LEU A 128 -0.45 3.99 12.08
N GLN A 129 -0.11 4.70 13.14
CA GLN A 129 0.71 4.18 14.22
C GLN A 129 -0.18 3.51 15.27
N SER A 130 0.00 2.21 15.43
CA SER A 130 -0.71 1.43 16.45
C SER A 130 -0.04 1.61 17.82
N THR A 131 -0.86 1.74 18.87
CA THR A 131 -0.42 1.78 20.27
C THR A 131 0.87 2.56 20.53
N PRO A 132 0.89 3.89 20.30
CA PRO A 132 1.98 4.70 20.80
C PRO A 132 1.92 4.65 22.33
N SER A 133 3.02 4.26 22.98
CA SER A 133 3.08 4.12 24.45
C SER A 133 2.90 5.45 25.16
N ARG A 134 3.24 6.56 24.48
CA ARG A 134 3.09 7.94 24.94
C ARG A 134 2.88 8.87 23.73
N ARG A 135 2.22 10.02 23.96
CA ARG A 135 2.09 11.09 22.93
C ARG A 135 3.43 11.50 22.31
N GLN A 136 4.52 11.43 23.09
CA GLN A 136 5.86 11.75 22.58
C GLN A 136 6.38 10.77 21.53
N ASP A 137 5.85 9.55 21.47
CA ASP A 137 6.28 8.52 20.50
C ASP A 137 5.81 8.86 19.09
N SER A 138 4.62 9.45 18.94
CA SER A 138 4.14 9.93 17.63
C SER A 138 4.99 11.10 17.12
N GLY A 139 5.30 12.07 17.96
CA GLY A 139 6.20 13.17 17.60
C GLY A 139 7.63 12.73 17.26
N ARG A 140 8.14 11.64 17.87
CA ARG A 140 9.43 11.05 17.49
C ARG A 140 9.38 10.41 16.12
N LEU A 141 8.30 9.71 15.81
CA LEU A 141 8.11 9.12 14.47
C LEU A 141 8.06 10.22 13.42
N ALA A 142 7.22 11.24 13.60
CA ALA A 142 7.13 12.37 12.67
C ALA A 142 8.50 13.01 12.39
N ARG A 143 9.29 13.31 13.44
CA ARG A 143 10.65 13.85 13.27
C ARG A 143 11.60 12.94 12.52
N ARG A 144 11.51 11.61 12.72
CA ARG A 144 12.32 10.63 11.97
C ARG A 144 11.93 10.61 10.50
N LEU A 145 10.63 10.68 10.19
CA LEU A 145 10.11 10.70 8.83
C LEU A 145 10.58 11.96 8.08
N VAL A 146 10.41 13.16 8.69
CA VAL A 146 10.89 14.43 8.10
C VAL A 146 12.40 14.37 7.83
N LYS A 147 13.20 13.94 8.81
CA LYS A 147 14.66 13.84 8.62
C LYS A 147 15.04 12.86 7.51
N ALA A 148 14.33 11.76 7.41
CA ALA A 148 14.62 10.77 6.37
C ALA A 148 14.24 11.27 4.99
N LEU A 149 13.10 11.94 4.85
CA LEU A 149 12.66 12.48 3.56
C LEU A 149 13.51 13.69 3.11
N ALA A 150 14.14 14.42 4.02
CA ALA A 150 15.07 15.48 3.70
C ALA A 150 16.44 14.98 3.16
N VAL A 151 16.74 13.69 3.26
CA VAL A 151 17.94 13.12 2.61
C VAL A 151 17.67 13.04 1.10
N PRO A 152 18.56 13.58 0.25
CA PRO A 152 18.39 13.55 -1.19
C PRO A 152 18.07 12.16 -1.75
N PHE A 153 17.29 12.14 -2.80
CA PHE A 153 16.97 10.94 -3.57
C PHE A 153 17.81 10.93 -4.85
N ASP A 154 18.35 9.78 -5.21
CA ASP A 154 18.92 9.54 -6.51
C ASP A 154 17.92 8.70 -7.33
N VAL A 155 17.42 9.30 -8.38
CA VAL A 155 16.43 8.66 -9.26
C VAL A 155 16.90 8.77 -10.70
N ASP A 156 17.32 7.68 -11.30
CA ASP A 156 17.88 7.63 -12.66
C ASP A 156 19.02 8.63 -12.89
N GLY A 157 19.91 8.81 -11.91
CA GLY A 157 21.03 9.76 -11.97
C GLY A 157 20.64 11.23 -11.69
N HIS A 158 19.38 11.51 -11.40
CA HIS A 158 18.93 12.83 -10.94
C HIS A 158 18.94 12.88 -9.42
N ARG A 159 19.73 13.82 -8.87
CA ARG A 159 19.68 14.12 -7.45
C ARG A 159 18.52 15.05 -7.17
N ILE A 160 17.57 14.58 -6.39
CA ILE A 160 16.31 15.28 -6.09
C ILE A 160 16.25 15.58 -4.59
N ASP A 161 16.11 16.87 -4.27
CA ASP A 161 15.93 17.36 -2.91
C ASP A 161 14.48 17.74 -2.70
N ILE A 162 13.81 17.04 -1.77
CA ILE A 162 12.42 17.30 -1.37
C ILE A 162 12.36 17.47 0.16
N GLY A 163 11.24 18.04 0.63
CA GLY A 163 10.84 18.01 2.02
C GLY A 163 9.56 17.21 2.20
N ALA A 164 9.06 17.22 3.41
CA ALA A 164 7.74 16.68 3.73
C ALA A 164 7.10 17.48 4.84
N SER A 165 5.84 17.84 4.64
CA SER A 165 4.96 18.40 5.66
C SER A 165 4.19 17.28 6.33
N ILE A 166 4.21 17.22 7.65
CA ILE A 166 3.54 16.16 8.44
C ILE A 166 2.63 16.79 9.49
N GLY A 167 1.36 16.40 9.41
CA GLY A 167 0.31 16.75 10.37
C GLY A 167 -0.22 15.53 11.14
#